data_249fb75de4ea3f8bedca375818186a81
#
_entry.id   249fb75de4ea3f8bedca375818186a81
#
_cell.length_a   1.000
_cell.length_b   1.000
_cell.length_c   1.000
_cell.angle_alpha   90.00
_cell.angle_beta   90.00
_cell.angle_gamma   90.00
#
_symmetry.space_group_name_H-M   'P 1'
#
loop_
_entity.id
_entity.type
_entity.pdbx_description
1 polymer ?
#
loop_
_entity_poly.entity_id
_entity_poly.type
_entity_poly.pdbx_seq_one_letter_code
_entity_poly.pdbx_strand_id
1 'polypeptide(L)'
;IVSLANKATRTLAYYKKGANSWQKQKIDLGNKNNHVSVLGVSDKGNKIAYTYSTASKLPTYFVANLNKNKFENTEELIKLNKNLKKRSITKSEIMTWKGYNDEAVTGILYYPENYEKGKRYPLILSIHGGPAGVDTDSWSERWSTYPNILAQRGAFVLKPNYHGSSNHGLKFVE
;
A
#
# COMPACT_ATOMS: atom_id res chain seq x y z
N ILE A 1 -17.07 -4.52 -6.97
CA ILE A 1 -15.64 -4.18 -6.92
C ILE A 1 -15.01 -4.93 -5.76
N VAL A 2 -13.83 -5.49 -5.98
CA VAL A 2 -13.09 -6.28 -5.01
C VAL A 2 -11.67 -5.73 -4.92
N SER A 3 -11.18 -5.56 -3.68
CA SER A 3 -9.77 -5.29 -3.42
C SER A 3 -9.02 -6.62 -3.34
N LEU A 4 -8.04 -6.79 -4.18
CA LEU A 4 -7.21 -7.99 -4.24
C LEU A 4 -5.84 -7.66 -3.64
N ALA A 5 -5.52 -8.33 -2.55
CA ALA A 5 -4.22 -8.22 -1.93
C ALA A 5 -3.17 -9.02 -2.71
N ASN A 6 -1.96 -8.48 -2.82
CA ASN A 6 -0.80 -9.12 -3.43
C ASN A 6 0.46 -8.65 -2.73
N LYS A 7 0.99 -9.48 -1.83
CA LYS A 7 2.16 -9.15 -1.00
C LYS A 7 1.95 -7.79 -0.30
N ALA A 8 2.86 -6.85 -0.49
CA ALA A 8 2.79 -5.50 0.10
C ALA A 8 1.86 -4.53 -0.65
N THR A 9 1.10 -4.98 -1.65
CA THR A 9 0.26 -4.11 -2.49
C THR A 9 -1.20 -4.56 -2.53
N ARG A 10 -2.07 -3.69 -3.07
CA ARG A 10 -3.49 -4.00 -3.31
C ARG A 10 -3.91 -3.48 -4.68
N THR A 11 -4.62 -4.30 -5.44
CA THR A 11 -5.21 -3.92 -6.72
C THR A 11 -6.72 -3.98 -6.66
N LEU A 12 -7.39 -3.22 -7.52
CA LEU A 12 -8.84 -3.30 -7.64
C LEU A 12 -9.23 -4.10 -8.88
N ALA A 13 -10.27 -4.89 -8.72
CA ALA A 13 -10.91 -5.60 -9.81
C ALA A 13 -12.42 -5.57 -9.64
N TYR A 14 -13.15 -5.76 -10.72
CA TYR A 14 -14.54 -6.11 -10.64
C TYR A 14 -14.82 -7.45 -11.33
N TYR A 15 -15.84 -8.12 -10.85
CA TYR A 15 -16.32 -9.37 -11.43
C TYR A 15 -17.63 -9.11 -12.13
N LYS A 16 -17.71 -9.50 -13.40
CA LYS A 16 -18.95 -9.47 -14.19
C LYS A 16 -19.45 -10.89 -14.33
N LYS A 17 -20.75 -11.12 -14.05
CA LYS A 17 -21.38 -12.40 -14.27
C LYS A 17 -21.53 -12.63 -15.76
N GLY A 18 -20.94 -13.68 -16.27
CA GLY A 18 -21.19 -14.23 -17.61
C GLY A 18 -22.25 -15.33 -17.56
N ALA A 19 -22.48 -16.00 -18.68
CA ALA A 19 -23.45 -17.10 -18.76
C ALA A 19 -23.11 -18.26 -17.81
N ASN A 20 -21.85 -18.72 -17.81
CA ASN A 20 -21.41 -19.91 -17.07
C ASN A 20 -20.34 -19.64 -16.00
N SER A 21 -19.81 -18.41 -15.89
CA SER A 21 -18.74 -18.09 -14.95
C SER A 21 -18.65 -16.60 -14.66
N TRP A 22 -17.95 -16.25 -13.58
CA TRP A 22 -17.60 -14.88 -13.27
C TRP A 22 -16.30 -14.49 -13.98
N GLN A 23 -16.34 -13.39 -14.72
CA GLN A 23 -15.20 -12.82 -15.42
C GLN A 23 -14.57 -11.71 -14.59
N LYS A 24 -13.30 -11.89 -14.22
CA LYS A 24 -12.50 -10.88 -13.52
C LYS A 24 -11.99 -9.84 -14.51
N GLN A 25 -12.18 -8.57 -14.21
CA GLN A 25 -11.59 -7.46 -14.95
C GLN A 25 -10.81 -6.55 -14.01
N LYS A 26 -9.54 -6.31 -14.33
CA LYS A 26 -8.70 -5.39 -13.55
C LYS A 26 -9.16 -3.95 -13.80
N ILE A 27 -9.26 -3.17 -12.74
CA ILE A 27 -9.50 -1.72 -12.82
C ILE A 27 -8.15 -1.03 -12.98
N ASP A 28 -8.03 -0.21 -14.01
CA ASP A 28 -6.82 0.57 -14.28
C ASP A 28 -6.93 1.95 -13.59
N LEU A 29 -6.00 2.21 -12.69
CA LEU A 29 -5.90 3.43 -11.90
C LEU A 29 -4.65 4.24 -12.27
N GLY A 30 -3.98 3.88 -13.36
CA GLY A 30 -2.73 4.52 -13.79
C GLY A 30 -1.65 4.41 -12.71
N ASN A 31 -1.04 5.53 -12.38
CA ASN A 31 0.03 5.61 -11.37
C ASN A 31 -0.44 5.37 -9.93
N LYS A 32 -1.77 5.25 -9.68
CA LYS A 32 -2.32 4.91 -8.38
C LYS A 32 -2.57 3.40 -8.21
N ASN A 33 -2.29 2.60 -9.24
CA ASN A 33 -2.38 1.15 -9.13
C ASN A 33 -1.57 0.64 -7.93
N ASN A 34 -2.11 -0.38 -7.26
CA ASN A 34 -1.52 -1.05 -6.10
C ASN A 34 -1.58 -0.29 -4.76
N HIS A 35 -2.09 0.95 -4.71
CA HIS A 35 -2.06 1.80 -3.52
C HIS A 35 -3.43 2.40 -3.18
N VAL A 36 -4.51 1.78 -3.63
CA VAL A 36 -5.88 2.29 -3.48
C VAL A 36 -6.70 1.39 -2.56
N SER A 37 -7.46 2.02 -1.67
CA SER A 37 -8.47 1.35 -0.86
C SER A 37 -9.86 1.96 -1.13
N VAL A 38 -10.83 1.11 -1.42
CA VAL A 38 -12.23 1.52 -1.66
C VAL A 38 -12.88 1.89 -0.34
N LEU A 39 -13.55 3.03 -0.30
CA LEU A 39 -14.37 3.49 0.81
C LEU A 39 -15.85 3.16 0.60
N GLY A 40 -16.32 3.29 -0.64
CA GLY A 40 -17.68 3.00 -1.00
C GLY A 40 -17.94 3.10 -2.49
N VAL A 41 -19.02 2.52 -2.92
CA VAL A 41 -19.55 2.58 -4.29
C VAL A 41 -20.99 3.02 -4.22
N SER A 42 -21.41 3.90 -5.13
CA SER A 42 -22.82 4.34 -5.19
C SER A 42 -23.76 3.18 -5.51
N ASP A 43 -25.02 3.29 -5.13
CA ASP A 43 -26.06 2.27 -5.38
C ASP A 43 -26.17 1.90 -6.87
N LYS A 44 -26.01 2.87 -7.75
CA LYS A 44 -25.98 2.66 -9.21
C LYS A 44 -24.68 2.06 -9.72
N GLY A 45 -23.66 1.88 -8.87
CA GLY A 45 -22.37 1.30 -9.22
C GLY A 45 -21.50 2.13 -10.15
N ASN A 46 -21.87 3.38 -10.42
CA ASN A 46 -21.20 4.25 -11.39
C ASN A 46 -20.27 5.32 -10.75
N LYS A 47 -20.29 5.44 -9.42
CA LYS A 47 -19.39 6.32 -8.66
C LYS A 47 -18.68 5.53 -7.59
N ILE A 48 -17.44 5.90 -7.32
CA ILE A 48 -16.60 5.26 -6.31
C ILE A 48 -15.88 6.32 -5.48
N ALA A 49 -15.90 6.14 -4.16
CA ALA A 49 -15.05 6.86 -3.24
C ALA A 49 -13.89 5.96 -2.82
N TYR A 50 -12.68 6.49 -2.83
CA TYR A 50 -11.48 5.72 -2.50
C TYR A 50 -10.40 6.58 -1.88
N THR A 51 -9.47 5.94 -1.17
CA THR A 51 -8.22 6.56 -0.72
C THR A 51 -7.05 6.07 -1.56
N TYR A 52 -6.08 6.95 -1.73
CA TYR A 52 -4.76 6.64 -2.27
C TYR A 52 -3.70 7.06 -1.27
N SER A 53 -2.79 6.15 -0.95
CA SER A 53 -1.61 6.45 -0.13
C SER A 53 -0.50 5.46 -0.43
N THR A 54 0.73 5.85 -0.14
CA THR A 54 1.87 4.94 -0.04
C THR A 54 2.54 5.13 1.32
N ALA A 55 3.54 4.35 1.63
CA ALA A 55 4.34 4.52 2.84
C ALA A 55 4.99 5.92 2.91
N SER A 56 5.21 6.57 1.75
CA SER A 56 5.77 7.92 1.59
C SER A 56 4.75 8.97 1.15
N LYS A 57 3.47 8.66 1.12
CA LYS A 57 2.42 9.62 0.70
C LYS A 57 1.23 9.57 1.62
N LEU A 58 0.87 10.73 2.14
CA LEU A 58 -0.32 10.92 2.97
C LEU A 58 -1.58 10.41 2.27
N PRO A 59 -2.54 9.84 3.01
CA PRO A 59 -3.83 9.47 2.47
C PRO A 59 -4.54 10.68 1.85
N THR A 60 -4.95 10.52 0.61
CA THR A 60 -5.78 11.48 -0.11
C THR A 60 -7.07 10.79 -0.51
N TYR A 61 -8.19 11.49 -0.35
CA TYR A 61 -9.54 10.97 -0.57
C TYR A 61 -10.05 11.46 -1.90
N PHE A 62 -10.54 10.55 -2.73
CA PHE A 62 -11.02 10.84 -4.08
C PHE A 62 -12.42 10.30 -4.28
N VAL A 63 -13.15 10.96 -5.18
CA VAL A 63 -14.34 10.43 -5.84
C VAL A 63 -14.07 10.38 -7.34
N ALA A 64 -14.58 9.35 -8.01
CA ALA A 64 -14.47 9.19 -9.45
C ALA A 64 -15.71 8.53 -10.03
N ASN A 65 -15.92 8.72 -11.32
CA ASN A 65 -16.88 7.91 -12.07
C ASN A 65 -16.19 6.60 -12.48
N LEU A 66 -16.91 5.49 -12.32
CA LEU A 66 -16.46 4.19 -12.82
C LEU A 66 -17.07 3.96 -14.20
N ASN A 67 -16.26 4.00 -15.23
CA ASN A 67 -16.65 3.68 -16.59
C ASN A 67 -15.89 2.43 -17.04
N LYS A 68 -16.62 1.31 -17.18
CA LYS A 68 -16.03 -0.02 -17.46
C LYS A 68 -14.95 -0.36 -16.43
N ASN A 69 -13.69 -0.30 -16.83
CA ASN A 69 -12.52 -0.64 -16.00
C ASN A 69 -11.61 0.56 -15.69
N LYS A 70 -12.11 1.79 -15.86
CA LYS A 70 -11.34 3.02 -15.62
C LYS A 70 -12.06 3.96 -14.66
N PHE A 71 -11.29 4.72 -13.91
CA PHE A 71 -11.78 5.86 -13.14
C PHE A 71 -11.62 7.12 -13.96
N GLU A 72 -12.74 7.80 -14.16
CA GLU A 72 -12.83 9.05 -14.92
C GLU A 72 -13.31 10.17 -14.00
N ASN A 73 -13.03 11.42 -14.39
CA ASN A 73 -13.45 12.61 -13.63
C ASN A 73 -13.12 12.49 -12.14
N THR A 74 -11.86 12.12 -11.86
CA THR A 74 -11.37 11.96 -10.50
C THR A 74 -11.18 13.31 -9.83
N GLU A 75 -11.85 13.51 -8.70
CA GLU A 75 -11.77 14.72 -7.90
C GLU A 75 -11.31 14.42 -6.48
N GLU A 76 -10.50 15.30 -5.89
CA GLU A 76 -10.14 15.21 -4.47
C GLU A 76 -11.35 15.60 -3.62
N LEU A 77 -11.90 14.65 -2.87
CA LEU A 77 -13.12 14.81 -2.09
C LEU A 77 -12.92 15.73 -0.89
N ILE A 78 -11.81 15.58 -0.18
CA ILE A 78 -11.49 16.34 1.03
C ILE A 78 -10.00 16.64 1.07
N LYS A 79 -9.66 17.90 1.30
CA LYS A 79 -8.28 18.38 1.50
C LYS A 79 -7.89 18.29 2.98
N LEU A 80 -7.60 17.08 3.44
CA LEU A 80 -7.13 16.84 4.80
C LEU A 80 -5.62 17.10 4.93
N ASN A 81 -5.18 17.24 6.19
CA ASN A 81 -3.76 17.27 6.56
C ASN A 81 -2.93 18.34 5.85
N LYS A 82 -3.51 19.50 5.56
CA LYS A 82 -2.82 20.61 4.87
C LYS A 82 -1.50 21.01 5.55
N ASN A 83 -1.45 20.96 6.89
CA ASN A 83 -0.24 21.27 7.65
C ASN A 83 0.84 20.20 7.52
N LEU A 84 0.48 18.94 7.33
CA LEU A 84 1.43 17.84 7.11
C LEU A 84 2.05 17.89 5.71
N LYS A 85 1.37 18.46 4.71
CA LYS A 85 1.94 18.67 3.36
C LYS A 85 3.20 19.54 3.36
N LYS A 86 3.42 20.34 4.43
CA LYS A 86 4.62 21.16 4.60
C LYS A 86 5.75 20.42 5.35
N ARG A 87 5.50 19.21 5.84
CA ARG A 87 6.51 18.41 6.54
C ARG A 87 7.25 17.55 5.56
N SER A 88 8.52 17.32 5.85
CA SER A 88 9.30 16.31 5.14
C SER A 88 8.69 14.91 5.36
N ILE A 89 8.61 14.14 4.30
CA ILE A 89 8.21 12.73 4.33
C ILE A 89 9.34 11.97 3.65
N THR A 90 9.88 10.98 4.33
CA THR A 90 11.03 10.23 3.84
C THR A 90 10.64 9.31 2.67
N LYS A 91 11.60 9.02 1.80
CA LYS A 91 11.44 8.06 0.72
C LYS A 91 11.16 6.67 1.29
N SER A 92 10.29 5.91 0.65
CA SER A 92 10.10 4.48 0.91
C SER A 92 10.04 3.69 -0.38
N GLU A 93 10.34 2.41 -0.31
CA GLU A 93 10.19 1.47 -1.43
C GLU A 93 9.84 0.07 -0.93
N ILE A 94 9.20 -0.72 -1.80
CA ILE A 94 9.00 -2.15 -1.57
C ILE A 94 10.29 -2.86 -1.98
N MET A 95 10.88 -3.61 -1.04
CA MET A 95 12.01 -4.49 -1.30
C MET A 95 11.54 -5.93 -1.40
N THR A 96 12.30 -6.72 -2.17
CA THR A 96 12.13 -8.18 -2.23
C THR A 96 13.50 -8.82 -2.12
N TRP A 97 13.60 -9.85 -1.29
CA TRP A 97 14.83 -10.63 -1.12
C TRP A 97 14.49 -12.12 -0.96
N LYS A 98 15.49 -12.96 -1.04
CA LYS A 98 15.37 -14.40 -0.80
C LYS A 98 15.36 -14.65 0.70
N GLY A 99 14.32 -15.32 1.17
CA GLY A 99 14.19 -15.85 2.52
C GLY A 99 14.66 -17.29 2.63
N TYR A 100 14.17 -17.98 3.66
CA TYR A 100 14.42 -19.40 3.83
C TYR A 100 13.87 -20.19 2.63
N ASN A 101 14.58 -21.23 2.19
CA ASN A 101 14.24 -22.02 0.99
C ASN A 101 14.04 -21.20 -0.30
N ASP A 102 14.79 -20.12 -0.47
CA ASP A 102 14.71 -19.24 -1.65
C ASP A 102 13.35 -18.59 -1.89
N GLU A 103 12.45 -18.61 -0.92
CA GLU A 103 11.16 -17.95 -1.03
C GLU A 103 11.29 -16.42 -1.14
N ALA A 104 10.41 -15.78 -1.88
CA ALA A 104 10.42 -14.34 -2.07
C ALA A 104 9.77 -13.61 -0.89
N VAL A 105 10.58 -13.12 0.03
CA VAL A 105 10.15 -12.25 1.13
C VAL A 105 10.06 -10.81 0.62
N THR A 106 9.02 -10.08 1.02
CA THR A 106 8.87 -8.65 0.72
C THR A 106 8.84 -7.82 2.00
N GLY A 107 9.20 -6.57 1.89
CA GLY A 107 9.10 -5.61 2.98
C GLY A 107 9.06 -4.19 2.46
N ILE A 108 8.80 -3.25 3.36
CA ILE A 108 8.82 -1.82 3.06
C ILE A 108 10.04 -1.22 3.74
N LEU A 109 10.94 -0.65 2.96
CA LEU A 109 12.11 0.06 3.44
C LEU A 109 11.87 1.56 3.39
N TYR A 110 12.02 2.23 4.53
CA TYR A 110 12.07 3.69 4.65
C TYR A 110 13.52 4.13 4.71
N TYR A 111 13.85 5.15 3.94
CA TYR A 111 15.20 5.70 3.85
C TYR A 111 15.41 6.82 4.87
N PRO A 112 16.60 6.95 5.46
CA PRO A 112 16.94 8.11 6.25
C PRO A 112 16.69 9.40 5.47
N GLU A 113 16.21 10.44 6.14
CA GLU A 113 16.23 11.78 5.57
C GLU A 113 17.69 12.16 5.25
N ASN A 114 17.93 12.74 4.11
CA ASN A 114 19.27 13.04 3.62
C ASN A 114 20.18 11.79 3.41
N TYR A 115 19.59 10.67 2.99
CA TYR A 115 20.35 9.47 2.65
C TYR A 115 21.42 9.74 1.59
N GLU A 116 22.65 9.34 1.87
CA GLU A 116 23.77 9.37 0.95
C GLU A 116 24.31 7.95 0.72
N LYS A 117 24.39 7.57 -0.55
CA LYS A 117 24.92 6.25 -0.93
C LYS A 117 26.35 6.08 -0.44
N GLY A 118 26.66 4.93 0.18
CA GLY A 118 27.98 4.61 0.70
C GLY A 118 28.20 4.97 2.17
N LYS A 119 27.33 5.78 2.77
CA LYS A 119 27.33 6.01 4.21
C LYS A 119 26.60 4.89 4.96
N ARG A 120 27.02 4.63 6.19
CA ARG A 120 26.36 3.68 7.10
C ARG A 120 25.33 4.41 7.96
N TYR A 121 24.19 3.78 8.15
CA TYR A 121 23.08 4.29 8.95
C TYR A 121 22.56 3.20 9.90
N PRO A 122 21.99 3.55 11.04
CA PRO A 122 21.25 2.60 11.86
C PRO A 122 20.10 1.96 11.07
N LEU A 123 19.82 0.68 11.33
CA LEU A 123 18.66 -0.03 10.79
C LEU A 123 17.74 -0.42 11.94
N ILE A 124 16.48 -0.03 11.83
CA ILE A 124 15.41 -0.40 12.76
C ILE A 124 14.50 -1.41 12.06
N LEU A 125 14.28 -2.57 12.69
CA LEU A 125 13.28 -3.54 12.26
C LEU A 125 11.97 -3.25 12.98
N SER A 126 10.91 -3.04 12.21
CA SER A 126 9.54 -2.87 12.69
C SER A 126 8.72 -4.09 12.29
N ILE A 127 8.68 -5.09 13.15
CA ILE A 127 8.08 -6.39 12.87
C ILE A 127 6.59 -6.33 13.25
N HIS A 128 5.71 -6.64 12.29
CA HIS A 128 4.27 -6.75 12.57
C HIS A 128 3.95 -8.01 13.38
N GLY A 129 2.85 -7.98 14.11
CA GLY A 129 2.31 -9.13 14.83
C GLY A 129 1.18 -9.81 14.07
N GLY A 130 0.51 -10.73 14.79
CA GLY A 130 -0.73 -11.23 14.25
C GLY A 130 -1.04 -12.73 14.37
N PRO A 131 -0.20 -13.74 14.19
CA PRO A 131 1.08 -13.85 13.45
C PRO A 131 0.95 -13.61 11.94
N ALA A 132 -0.21 -13.89 11.35
CA ALA A 132 -0.46 -13.76 9.91
C ALA A 132 -0.78 -12.30 9.47
N GLY A 133 -0.23 -11.29 10.14
CA GLY A 133 -0.33 -9.91 9.71
C GLY A 133 0.38 -9.65 8.39
N VAL A 134 0.28 -8.43 7.88
CA VAL A 134 1.01 -7.97 6.70
C VAL A 134 1.17 -6.45 6.72
N ASP A 135 2.36 -5.99 6.41
CA ASP A 135 2.63 -4.59 6.14
C ASP A 135 2.46 -4.31 4.63
N THR A 136 1.59 -3.36 4.32
CA THR A 136 1.33 -2.91 2.94
C THR A 136 1.94 -1.55 2.69
N ASP A 137 2.31 -1.27 1.44
CA ASP A 137 2.77 0.06 1.03
C ASP A 137 1.61 1.05 1.07
N SER A 138 1.34 1.54 2.28
CA SER A 138 0.32 2.51 2.61
C SER A 138 0.77 3.34 3.80
N TRP A 139 0.21 4.52 3.97
CA TRP A 139 0.50 5.37 5.12
C TRP A 139 0.12 4.67 6.42
N SER A 140 1.08 4.46 7.31
CA SER A 140 0.90 3.67 8.53
C SER A 140 1.39 4.38 9.81
N GLU A 141 1.57 5.70 9.74
CA GLU A 141 1.99 6.47 10.92
C GLU A 141 0.90 6.50 11.98
N ARG A 142 1.27 6.11 13.18
CA ARG A 142 0.43 6.16 14.39
C ARG A 142 1.32 6.19 15.62
N TRP A 143 0.75 6.47 16.79
CA TRP A 143 1.50 6.60 18.05
C TRP A 143 2.38 5.38 18.40
N SER A 144 1.98 4.18 18.00
CA SER A 144 2.71 2.93 18.26
C SER A 144 3.64 2.49 17.10
N THR A 145 3.53 3.14 15.93
CA THR A 145 4.30 2.79 14.73
C THR A 145 4.52 4.04 13.91
N TYR A 146 5.74 4.52 13.88
CA TYR A 146 6.10 5.83 13.31
C TYR A 146 7.37 5.76 12.46
N PRO A 147 7.37 4.96 11.38
CA PRO A 147 8.57 4.72 10.56
C PRO A 147 9.14 5.98 9.92
N ASN A 148 8.30 6.92 9.45
CA ASN A 148 8.78 8.17 8.89
C ASN A 148 9.52 9.04 9.91
N ILE A 149 9.05 9.11 11.17
CA ILE A 149 9.72 9.88 12.23
C ILE A 149 11.10 9.29 12.54
N LEU A 150 11.20 7.97 12.60
CA LEU A 150 12.50 7.29 12.82
C LEU A 150 13.44 7.51 11.64
N ALA A 151 12.92 7.46 10.42
CA ALA A 151 13.70 7.72 9.21
C ALA A 151 14.14 9.19 9.11
N GLN A 152 13.31 10.14 9.50
CA GLN A 152 13.70 11.56 9.61
C GLN A 152 14.81 11.79 10.64
N ARG A 153 14.93 10.92 11.64
CA ARG A 153 16.01 10.94 12.64
C ARG A 153 17.27 10.18 12.19
N GLY A 154 17.37 9.81 10.92
CA GLY A 154 18.56 9.27 10.30
C GLY A 154 18.70 7.75 10.33
N ALA A 155 17.64 6.99 10.57
CA ALA A 155 17.66 5.54 10.51
C ALA A 155 16.99 5.00 9.23
N PHE A 156 17.48 3.87 8.70
CA PHE A 156 16.62 3.01 7.89
C PHE A 156 15.57 2.35 8.77
N VAL A 157 14.35 2.21 8.26
CA VAL A 157 13.31 1.40 8.91
C VAL A 157 12.84 0.34 7.94
N LEU A 158 12.99 -0.93 8.29
CA LEU A 158 12.50 -2.05 7.50
C LEU A 158 11.30 -2.69 8.18
N LYS A 159 10.20 -2.81 7.44
CA LYS A 159 8.98 -3.51 7.83
C LYS A 159 8.88 -4.79 6.98
N PRO A 160 9.41 -5.94 7.46
CA PRO A 160 9.43 -7.17 6.70
C PRO A 160 8.09 -7.90 6.77
N ASN A 161 7.66 -8.48 5.66
CA ASN A 161 6.60 -9.49 5.62
C ASN A 161 7.27 -10.87 5.59
N TYR A 162 7.63 -11.33 6.78
CA TYR A 162 8.34 -12.60 7.00
C TYR A 162 7.44 -13.81 6.68
N HIS A 163 8.03 -15.01 6.62
CA HIS A 163 7.30 -16.27 6.45
C HIS A 163 6.16 -16.38 7.48
N GLY A 164 4.97 -16.75 7.03
CA GLY A 164 3.75 -16.70 7.83
C GLY A 164 2.90 -15.43 7.61
N SER A 165 3.42 -14.40 6.91
CA SER A 165 2.65 -13.19 6.61
C SER A 165 1.56 -13.45 5.57
N SER A 166 0.40 -12.80 5.72
CA SER A 166 -0.70 -12.83 4.75
C SER A 166 -0.31 -12.28 3.39
N ASN A 167 -1.18 -12.46 2.39
CA ASN A 167 -1.06 -11.95 1.01
C ASN A 167 0.06 -12.56 0.16
N HIS A 168 0.76 -13.59 0.61
CA HIS A 168 1.84 -14.27 -0.11
C HIS A 168 1.43 -15.65 -0.64
N GLY A 169 0.18 -16.07 -0.40
CA GLY A 169 -0.35 -17.40 -0.74
C GLY A 169 -0.27 -18.38 0.43
N LEU A 170 -1.00 -19.49 0.33
CA LEU A 170 -1.13 -20.45 1.43
C LEU A 170 0.20 -21.06 1.84
N LYS A 171 1.03 -21.48 0.88
CA LYS A 171 2.37 -22.05 1.16
C LYS A 171 3.33 -21.13 1.93
N PHE A 172 3.06 -19.84 1.93
CA PHE A 172 3.88 -18.87 2.68
C PHE A 172 3.35 -18.66 4.11
N VAL A 173 2.10 -19.03 4.34
CA VAL A 173 1.44 -18.87 5.66
C VAL A 173 1.57 -20.14 6.51
N GLU A 174 1.66 -21.31 5.85
CA GLU A 174 1.84 -22.63 6.47
C GLU A 174 3.31 -22.91 6.79
#